data_b8d1fbb62573e0ee4d56b27b9eb98b77
#
_entry.id   b8d1fbb62573e0ee4d56b27b9eb98b77
#
_cell.length_a   1.000
_cell.length_b   1.000
_cell.length_c   1.000
_cell.angle_alpha   90.00
_cell.angle_beta   90.00
_cell.angle_gamma   90.00
#
_symmetry.space_group_name_H-M   'P 1'
#
loop_
_entity.id
_entity.type
_entity.pdbx_description
1 polymer ?
#
loop_
_entity_poly.entity_id
_entity_poly.type
_entity_poly.pdbx_seq_one_letter_code
_entity_poly.pdbx_strand_id
1 'polypeptide(L)'
;MMQMFENFHPGFIFFLVGMFACVGSYKLRKMILACGPFLALIAVFDLAPGMVKDFAFLPDWTSHYLYVDKLSWVFVLIFCIMGCIGGVFSCHNKSPLEALCSMSYVGASISTALAHDWITFLFFWELMAVTSLFLVWNDPRPGSRGAGTRYILMHTLSGNFVLFGVLLKLSQGQYLVQNLVNGPHDVSFW
;
A
#
# COMPACT_ATOMS: atom_id res chain seq x y z
N MET A 1 26.56 1.69 5.98
CA MET A 1 25.56 0.87 5.28
C MET A 1 24.12 1.27 5.67
N MET A 2 23.90 1.90 6.81
CA MET A 2 22.58 2.38 7.27
C MET A 2 21.98 3.58 6.51
N GLN A 3 22.77 4.44 5.90
CA GLN A 3 22.27 5.64 5.18
C GLN A 3 21.76 5.38 3.75
N MET A 4 21.90 4.18 3.21
CA MET A 4 21.54 3.90 1.82
C MET A 4 20.03 3.66 1.62
N PHE A 5 19.31 3.33 2.68
CA PHE A 5 17.86 3.08 2.64
C PHE A 5 17.02 4.23 3.22
N GLU A 6 17.63 5.28 3.77
CA GLU A 6 16.91 6.45 4.31
C GLU A 6 15.96 7.13 3.31
N ASN A 7 16.16 6.88 2.01
CA ASN A 7 15.34 7.46 0.95
C ASN A 7 14.34 6.49 0.34
N PHE A 8 14.34 5.21 0.72
CA PHE A 8 13.44 4.23 0.11
C PHE A 8 12.18 4.02 0.95
N HIS A 9 11.02 4.24 0.31
CA HIS A 9 9.74 3.90 0.87
C HIS A 9 9.55 2.38 0.83
N PRO A 10 9.31 1.67 1.95
CA PRO A 10 9.23 0.20 1.96
C PRO A 10 8.13 -0.36 1.05
N GLY A 11 7.03 0.37 0.87
CA GLY A 11 5.99 -0.01 -0.08
C GLY A 11 6.47 -0.08 -1.53
N PHE A 12 7.35 0.83 -1.94
CA PHE A 12 7.89 0.82 -3.31
C PHE A 12 8.80 -0.37 -3.59
N ILE A 13 9.47 -0.90 -2.57
CA ILE A 13 10.26 -2.13 -2.71
C ILE A 13 9.33 -3.30 -3.11
N PHE A 14 8.15 -3.40 -2.52
CA PHE A 14 7.18 -4.43 -2.89
C PHE A 14 6.65 -4.26 -4.33
N PHE A 15 6.41 -3.04 -4.80
CA PHE A 15 6.05 -2.80 -6.20
C PHE A 15 7.16 -3.24 -7.15
N LEU A 16 8.41 -2.92 -6.86
CA LEU A 16 9.56 -3.36 -7.65
C LEU A 16 9.68 -4.88 -7.64
N VAL A 17 9.57 -5.52 -6.46
CA VAL A 17 9.58 -6.98 -6.34
C VAL A 17 8.49 -7.62 -7.20
N GLY A 18 7.26 -7.11 -7.17
CA GLY A 18 6.16 -7.58 -8.00
C GLY A 18 6.42 -7.41 -9.49
N MET A 19 6.92 -6.26 -9.90
CA MET A 19 7.24 -5.95 -11.30
C MET A 19 8.34 -6.86 -11.85
N PHE A 20 9.46 -7.00 -11.13
CA PHE A 20 10.56 -7.89 -11.55
C PHE A 20 10.16 -9.36 -11.51
N ALA A 21 9.32 -9.77 -10.55
CA ALA A 21 8.76 -11.12 -10.51
C ALA A 21 7.82 -11.40 -11.69
N CYS A 22 7.08 -10.40 -12.17
CA CYS A 22 6.18 -10.53 -13.32
C CYS A 22 6.95 -10.78 -14.63
N VAL A 23 8.03 -10.02 -14.87
CA VAL A 23 8.82 -10.08 -16.10
C VAL A 23 9.82 -11.24 -16.09
N GLY A 24 10.26 -11.67 -14.91
CA GLY A 24 11.28 -12.69 -14.73
C GLY A 24 10.83 -14.10 -15.14
N SER A 25 11.80 -14.93 -15.54
CA SER A 25 11.57 -16.37 -15.76
C SER A 25 11.07 -17.03 -14.45
N TYR A 26 10.45 -18.20 -14.56
CA TYR A 26 9.89 -18.90 -13.38
C TYR A 26 10.91 -19.12 -12.25
N LYS A 27 12.15 -19.49 -12.60
CA LYS A 27 13.23 -19.67 -11.61
C LYS A 27 13.61 -18.34 -10.93
N LEU A 28 13.75 -17.27 -11.73
CA LEU A 28 14.09 -15.95 -11.23
C LEU A 28 12.96 -15.39 -10.36
N ARG A 29 11.69 -15.57 -10.77
CA ARG A 29 10.51 -15.19 -9.98
C ARG A 29 10.52 -15.80 -8.59
N LYS A 30 10.81 -17.10 -8.48
CA LYS A 30 10.93 -17.79 -7.18
C LYS A 30 11.93 -17.10 -6.26
N MET A 31 13.10 -16.78 -6.78
CA MET A 31 14.15 -16.10 -6.01
C MET A 31 13.73 -14.69 -5.59
N ILE A 32 13.16 -13.93 -6.52
CA ILE A 32 12.70 -12.56 -6.26
C ILE A 32 11.59 -12.55 -5.21
N LEU A 33 10.59 -13.44 -5.30
CA LEU A 33 9.50 -13.51 -4.33
C LEU A 33 9.98 -14.02 -2.96
N ALA A 34 10.95 -14.93 -2.92
CA ALA A 34 11.49 -15.44 -1.67
C ALA A 34 12.35 -14.41 -0.94
N CYS A 35 13.21 -13.67 -1.67
CA CYS A 35 14.23 -12.80 -1.06
C CYS A 35 13.85 -11.32 -1.09
N GLY A 36 13.09 -10.88 -2.10
CA GLY A 36 12.76 -9.46 -2.31
C GLY A 36 12.03 -8.81 -1.13
N PRO A 37 10.99 -9.41 -0.57
CA PRO A 37 10.26 -8.85 0.57
C PRO A 37 11.12 -8.62 1.82
N PHE A 38 12.18 -9.39 2.02
CA PHE A 38 13.11 -9.19 3.16
C PHE A 38 13.88 -7.88 3.06
N LEU A 39 14.11 -7.36 1.86
CA LEU A 39 14.73 -6.03 1.69
C LEU A 39 13.81 -4.93 2.24
N ALA A 40 12.50 -5.05 2.02
CA ALA A 40 11.53 -4.11 2.57
C ALA A 40 11.44 -4.23 4.10
N LEU A 41 11.54 -5.45 4.64
CA LEU A 41 11.56 -5.67 6.09
C LEU A 41 12.80 -5.02 6.72
N ILE A 42 13.97 -5.08 6.07
CA ILE A 42 15.17 -4.38 6.54
C ILE A 42 14.95 -2.87 6.50
N ALA A 43 14.37 -2.35 5.40
CA ALA A 43 14.10 -0.91 5.25
C ALA A 43 13.12 -0.36 6.31
N VAL A 44 12.25 -1.18 6.89
CA VAL A 44 11.35 -0.76 7.98
C VAL A 44 12.11 -0.39 9.25
N PHE A 45 13.22 -1.07 9.54
CA PHE A 45 14.05 -0.76 10.73
C PHE A 45 14.82 0.57 10.58
N ASP A 46 14.98 1.07 9.36
CA ASP A 46 15.57 2.39 9.09
C ASP A 46 14.53 3.53 9.21
N LEU A 47 13.23 3.20 9.32
CA LEU A 47 12.18 4.19 9.55
C LEU A 47 12.18 4.66 11.01
N ALA A 48 12.46 5.93 11.22
CA ALA A 48 12.38 6.55 12.55
C ALA A 48 11.00 7.21 12.76
N PRO A 49 10.36 7.07 13.94
CA PRO A 49 9.16 7.83 14.26
C PRO A 49 9.41 9.34 14.16
N GLY A 50 8.50 10.04 13.50
CA GLY A 50 8.61 11.47 13.21
C GLY A 50 9.22 11.78 11.83
N MET A 51 9.64 10.77 11.06
CA MET A 51 10.13 10.97 9.69
C MET A 51 8.98 11.41 8.79
N VAL A 52 9.18 12.51 8.06
CA VAL A 52 8.27 13.05 7.04
C VAL A 52 9.03 13.12 5.73
N LYS A 53 8.41 12.71 4.64
CA LYS A 53 8.94 12.86 3.28
C LYS A 53 7.89 13.41 2.36
N ASP A 54 8.30 14.40 1.59
CA ASP A 54 7.47 15.15 0.69
C ASP A 54 7.94 14.95 -0.75
N PHE A 55 7.00 14.92 -1.67
CA PHE A 55 7.27 14.89 -3.09
C PHE A 55 6.50 16.00 -3.79
N ALA A 56 7.20 16.92 -4.44
CA ALA A 56 6.59 17.95 -5.26
C ALA A 56 6.14 17.34 -6.60
N PHE A 57 4.85 17.14 -6.78
CA PHE A 57 4.27 16.61 -8.01
C PHE A 57 3.97 17.72 -9.02
N LEU A 58 3.58 18.90 -8.53
CA LEU A 58 3.30 20.11 -9.31
C LEU A 58 3.97 21.31 -8.66
N PRO A 59 4.22 22.42 -9.38
CA PRO A 59 4.86 23.62 -8.83
C PRO A 59 4.19 24.17 -7.56
N ASP A 60 2.86 24.00 -7.46
CA ASP A 60 2.06 24.51 -6.36
C ASP A 60 1.50 23.41 -5.43
N TRP A 61 1.88 22.13 -5.64
CA TRP A 61 1.36 21.05 -4.85
C TRP A 61 2.44 20.03 -4.44
N THR A 62 2.72 20.00 -3.14
CA THR A 62 3.57 19.00 -2.50
C THR A 62 2.70 17.90 -1.90
N SER A 63 2.91 16.67 -2.31
CA SER A 63 2.32 15.49 -1.67
C SER A 63 3.19 15.05 -0.50
N HIS A 64 2.57 14.91 0.64
CA HIS A 64 3.19 14.38 1.86
C HIS A 64 2.96 12.86 1.90
N TYR A 65 3.76 12.13 1.11
CA TYR A 65 3.49 10.71 0.84
C TYR A 65 3.96 9.76 1.95
N LEU A 66 4.77 10.24 2.90
CA LEU A 66 5.28 9.41 3.97
C LEU A 66 5.29 10.18 5.29
N TYR A 67 4.61 9.62 6.28
CA TYR A 67 4.71 10.01 7.68
C TYR A 67 4.77 8.77 8.56
N VAL A 68 5.78 8.71 9.42
CA VAL A 68 5.98 7.58 10.32
C VAL A 68 5.62 8.01 11.74
N ASP A 69 4.51 7.53 12.25
CA ASP A 69 4.19 7.58 13.66
C ASP A 69 4.43 6.22 14.35
N LYS A 70 4.28 6.15 15.66
CA LYS A 70 4.48 4.90 16.41
C LYS A 70 3.49 3.81 16.02
N LEU A 71 2.26 4.19 15.65
CA LEU A 71 1.21 3.26 15.27
C LEU A 71 1.43 2.75 13.85
N SER A 72 1.65 3.66 12.89
CA SER A 72 1.90 3.29 11.50
C SER A 72 3.16 2.44 11.37
N TRP A 73 4.21 2.69 12.16
CA TRP A 73 5.41 1.87 12.17
C TRP A 73 5.11 0.39 12.52
N VAL A 74 4.27 0.16 13.55
CA VAL A 74 3.86 -1.21 13.94
C VAL A 74 3.07 -1.88 12.82
N PHE A 75 2.12 -1.18 12.19
CA PHE A 75 1.37 -1.74 11.07
C PHE A 75 2.25 -2.06 9.87
N VAL A 76 3.17 -1.18 9.52
CA VAL A 76 4.11 -1.39 8.42
C VAL A 76 5.00 -2.61 8.69
N LEU A 77 5.48 -2.78 9.92
CA LEU A 77 6.25 -3.95 10.32
C LEU A 77 5.43 -5.25 10.14
N ILE A 78 4.18 -5.25 10.59
CA ILE A 78 3.27 -6.41 10.43
C ILE A 78 3.05 -6.69 8.94
N PHE A 79 2.77 -5.68 8.12
CA PHE A 79 2.56 -5.87 6.67
C PHE A 79 3.81 -6.37 5.96
N CYS A 80 5.00 -5.92 6.35
CA CYS A 80 6.26 -6.44 5.80
C CYS A 80 6.50 -7.90 6.18
N ILE A 81 6.23 -8.29 7.43
CA ILE A 81 6.32 -9.69 7.87
C ILE A 81 5.33 -10.56 7.08
N MET A 82 4.08 -10.13 6.95
CA MET A 82 3.06 -10.83 6.17
C MET A 82 3.45 -10.89 4.68
N GLY A 83 4.03 -9.84 4.14
CA GLY A 83 4.56 -9.79 2.79
C GLY A 83 5.71 -10.78 2.56
N CYS A 84 6.62 -10.93 3.54
CA CYS A 84 7.69 -11.95 3.50
C CYS A 84 7.12 -13.37 3.49
N ILE A 85 6.18 -13.66 4.39
CA ILE A 85 5.51 -14.96 4.47
C ILE A 85 4.76 -15.25 3.17
N GLY A 86 3.98 -14.29 2.67
CA GLY A 86 3.24 -14.37 1.42
C GLY A 86 4.16 -14.55 0.21
N GLY A 87 5.30 -13.87 0.17
CA GLY A 87 6.32 -14.02 -0.86
C GLY A 87 6.89 -15.41 -0.93
N VAL A 88 7.30 -15.97 0.22
CA VAL A 88 7.78 -17.36 0.32
C VAL A 88 6.68 -18.36 -0.10
N PHE A 89 5.44 -18.14 0.32
CA PHE A 89 4.32 -19.00 -0.06
C PHE A 89 4.03 -18.93 -1.56
N SER A 90 4.08 -17.74 -2.15
CA SER A 90 3.83 -17.49 -3.58
C SER A 90 4.94 -18.02 -4.50
N CYS A 91 6.10 -18.46 -3.99
CA CYS A 91 7.17 -19.04 -4.80
C CYS A 91 6.75 -20.24 -5.63
N HIS A 92 5.72 -20.97 -5.21
CA HIS A 92 5.21 -22.14 -5.90
C HIS A 92 4.23 -21.79 -7.03
N ASN A 93 3.75 -20.57 -7.07
CA ASN A 93 2.79 -20.13 -8.08
C ASN A 93 3.50 -19.78 -9.41
N LYS A 94 2.90 -20.25 -10.51
CA LYS A 94 3.42 -20.02 -11.85
C LYS A 94 2.89 -18.74 -12.50
N SER A 95 1.82 -18.15 -11.96
CA SER A 95 1.18 -16.97 -12.54
C SER A 95 2.02 -15.72 -12.30
N PRO A 96 2.50 -15.03 -13.37
CA PRO A 96 3.21 -13.77 -13.22
C PRO A 96 2.28 -12.64 -12.73
N LEU A 97 1.02 -12.65 -13.15
CA LEU A 97 0.04 -11.65 -12.73
C LEU A 97 -0.25 -11.74 -11.23
N GLU A 98 -0.34 -12.95 -10.69
CA GLU A 98 -0.55 -13.14 -9.26
C GLU A 98 0.63 -12.66 -8.42
N ALA A 99 1.87 -12.91 -8.90
CA ALA A 99 3.07 -12.39 -8.26
C ALA A 99 3.08 -10.85 -8.25
N LEU A 100 2.73 -10.22 -9.37
CA LEU A 100 2.60 -8.76 -9.47
C LEU A 100 1.54 -8.23 -8.51
N CYS A 101 0.32 -8.77 -8.59
CA CYS A 101 -0.81 -8.26 -7.82
C CYS A 101 -0.65 -8.48 -6.32
N SER A 102 -0.11 -9.64 -5.89
CA SER A 102 0.09 -9.94 -4.47
C SER A 102 1.13 -9.00 -3.84
N MET A 103 2.27 -8.80 -4.51
CA MET A 103 3.30 -7.88 -4.01
C MET A 103 2.83 -6.43 -4.06
N SER A 104 2.13 -6.04 -5.14
CA SER A 104 1.57 -4.68 -5.26
C SER A 104 0.49 -4.42 -4.20
N TYR A 105 -0.31 -5.40 -3.82
CA TYR A 105 -1.27 -5.29 -2.74
C TYR A 105 -0.59 -4.97 -1.41
N VAL A 106 0.48 -5.71 -1.06
CA VAL A 106 1.25 -5.44 0.16
C VAL A 106 1.91 -4.06 0.10
N GLY A 107 2.51 -3.71 -1.05
CA GLY A 107 3.11 -2.40 -1.26
C GLY A 107 2.11 -1.26 -1.09
N ALA A 108 0.90 -1.40 -1.65
CA ALA A 108 -0.19 -0.44 -1.50
C ALA A 108 -0.67 -0.34 -0.05
N SER A 109 -0.79 -1.48 0.68
CA SER A 109 -1.16 -1.49 2.09
C SER A 109 -0.17 -0.73 2.98
N ILE A 110 1.13 -0.93 2.75
CA ILE A 110 2.20 -0.20 3.44
C ILE A 110 2.14 1.28 3.12
N SER A 111 1.95 1.63 1.83
CA SER A 111 1.89 3.03 1.40
C SER A 111 0.64 3.74 1.93
N THR A 112 -0.48 3.04 2.05
CA THR A 112 -1.69 3.57 2.70
C THR A 112 -1.45 3.84 4.19
N ALA A 113 -0.76 2.93 4.89
CA ALA A 113 -0.46 3.09 6.32
C ALA A 113 0.53 4.23 6.62
N LEU A 114 1.37 4.60 5.66
CA LEU A 114 2.35 5.70 5.77
C LEU A 114 1.87 7.00 5.12
N ALA A 115 0.71 7.02 4.48
CA ALA A 115 0.18 8.21 3.81
C ALA A 115 -0.11 9.31 4.82
N HIS A 116 0.41 10.51 4.57
CA HIS A 116 0.22 11.67 5.42
C HIS A 116 -0.88 12.61 4.90
N ASP A 117 -1.13 12.63 3.61
CA ASP A 117 -2.22 13.38 2.98
C ASP A 117 -3.35 12.46 2.48
N TRP A 118 -4.56 13.04 2.41
CA TRP A 118 -5.77 12.33 2.02
C TRP A 118 -5.75 11.78 0.60
N ILE A 119 -5.06 12.46 -0.31
CA ILE A 119 -5.03 12.07 -1.72
C ILE A 119 -4.11 10.87 -1.91
N THR A 120 -2.93 10.89 -1.28
CA THR A 120 -2.01 9.74 -1.25
C THR A 120 -2.68 8.53 -0.60
N PHE A 121 -3.40 8.75 0.52
CA PHE A 121 -4.18 7.70 1.18
C PHE A 121 -5.19 7.05 0.23
N LEU A 122 -6.04 7.85 -0.42
CA LEU A 122 -7.06 7.35 -1.36
C LEU A 122 -6.43 6.63 -2.55
N PHE A 123 -5.36 7.17 -3.12
CA PHE A 123 -4.68 6.56 -4.26
C PHE A 123 -4.21 5.13 -3.94
N PHE A 124 -3.49 4.95 -2.85
CA PHE A 124 -2.97 3.62 -2.48
C PHE A 124 -4.08 2.69 -1.98
N TRP A 125 -5.12 3.22 -1.36
CA TRP A 125 -6.27 2.45 -0.93
C TRP A 125 -7.06 1.89 -2.12
N GLU A 126 -7.30 2.67 -3.16
CA GLU A 126 -7.90 2.21 -4.42
C GLU A 126 -6.98 1.23 -5.17
N LEU A 127 -5.67 1.47 -5.18
CA LEU A 127 -4.71 0.55 -5.77
C LEU A 127 -4.73 -0.82 -5.09
N MET A 128 -4.91 -0.85 -3.77
CA MET A 128 -5.08 -2.08 -3.00
C MET A 128 -6.34 -2.86 -3.43
N ALA A 129 -7.44 -2.16 -3.69
CA ALA A 129 -8.67 -2.79 -4.18
C ALA A 129 -8.52 -3.36 -5.60
N VAL A 130 -7.89 -2.62 -6.49
CA VAL A 130 -7.64 -3.06 -7.87
C VAL A 130 -6.76 -4.30 -7.89
N THR A 131 -5.66 -4.30 -7.14
CA THR A 131 -4.75 -5.44 -7.09
C THR A 131 -5.40 -6.68 -6.48
N SER A 132 -6.20 -6.52 -5.43
CA SER A 132 -6.96 -7.64 -4.83
C SER A 132 -8.06 -8.18 -5.75
N LEU A 133 -8.72 -7.33 -6.54
CA LEU A 133 -9.68 -7.76 -7.56
C LEU A 133 -9.04 -8.70 -8.59
N PHE A 134 -7.85 -8.33 -9.09
CA PHE A 134 -7.14 -9.18 -10.03
C PHE A 134 -6.71 -10.52 -9.41
N LEU A 135 -6.37 -10.55 -8.12
CA LEU A 135 -6.10 -11.81 -7.42
C LEU A 135 -7.34 -12.71 -7.38
N VAL A 136 -8.52 -12.15 -7.11
CA VAL A 136 -9.79 -12.91 -7.12
C VAL A 136 -10.14 -13.40 -8.53
N TRP A 137 -9.97 -12.56 -9.56
CA TRP A 137 -10.28 -12.94 -10.94
C TRP A 137 -9.31 -13.98 -11.53
N ASN A 138 -8.07 -14.00 -11.06
CA ASN A 138 -7.06 -14.96 -11.51
C ASN A 138 -7.21 -16.35 -10.88
N ASP A 139 -8.12 -16.50 -9.91
CA ASP A 139 -8.43 -17.80 -9.31
C ASP A 139 -9.15 -18.69 -10.32
N PRO A 140 -8.63 -19.92 -10.58
CA PRO A 140 -9.22 -20.83 -11.59
C PRO A 140 -10.55 -21.44 -11.17
N ARG A 141 -11.00 -21.26 -9.93
CA ARG A 141 -12.24 -21.84 -9.43
C ARG A 141 -13.48 -21.27 -10.14
N PRO A 142 -14.49 -22.09 -10.40
CA PRO A 142 -15.73 -21.61 -11.00
C PRO A 142 -16.41 -20.60 -10.08
N GLY A 143 -16.87 -19.49 -10.66
CA GLY A 143 -17.52 -18.40 -9.90
C GLY A 143 -16.60 -17.29 -9.42
N SER A 144 -15.28 -17.41 -9.52
CA SER A 144 -14.32 -16.39 -9.10
C SER A 144 -14.56 -15.02 -9.77
N ARG A 145 -14.89 -15.01 -11.06
CA ARG A 145 -15.24 -13.77 -11.78
C ARG A 145 -16.47 -13.08 -11.20
N GLY A 146 -17.53 -13.83 -10.91
CA GLY A 146 -18.74 -13.29 -10.28
C GLY A 146 -18.48 -12.81 -8.85
N ALA A 147 -17.62 -13.51 -8.10
CA ALA A 147 -17.20 -13.08 -6.77
C ALA A 147 -16.41 -11.76 -6.83
N GLY A 148 -15.44 -11.65 -7.75
CA GLY A 148 -14.66 -10.42 -7.94
C GLY A 148 -15.53 -9.24 -8.40
N THR A 149 -16.52 -9.47 -9.26
CA THR A 149 -17.46 -8.40 -9.66
C THR A 149 -18.28 -7.90 -8.47
N ARG A 150 -18.79 -8.79 -7.62
CA ARG A 150 -19.48 -8.38 -6.37
C ARG A 150 -18.56 -7.65 -5.42
N TYR A 151 -17.32 -8.13 -5.29
CA TYR A 151 -16.29 -7.50 -4.47
C TYR A 151 -16.04 -6.05 -4.89
N ILE A 152 -15.77 -5.81 -6.19
CA ILE A 152 -15.47 -4.45 -6.67
C ILE A 152 -16.67 -3.53 -6.58
N LEU A 153 -17.89 -4.02 -6.80
CA LEU A 153 -19.11 -3.22 -6.65
C LEU A 153 -19.27 -2.72 -5.20
N MET A 154 -19.07 -3.62 -4.22
CA MET A 154 -19.15 -3.25 -2.80
C MET A 154 -18.00 -2.32 -2.39
N HIS A 155 -16.79 -2.59 -2.89
CA HIS A 155 -15.64 -1.72 -2.63
C HIS A 155 -15.86 -0.30 -3.21
N THR A 156 -16.32 -0.20 -4.46
CA THR A 156 -16.61 1.10 -5.10
C THR A 156 -17.70 1.86 -4.34
N LEU A 157 -18.74 1.17 -3.88
CA LEU A 157 -19.79 1.81 -3.07
C LEU A 157 -19.21 2.38 -1.77
N SER A 158 -18.43 1.58 -1.02
CA SER A 158 -17.79 2.05 0.22
C SER A 158 -16.74 3.14 -0.04
N GLY A 159 -15.98 3.00 -1.14
CA GLY A 159 -14.98 3.97 -1.59
C GLY A 159 -15.58 5.34 -1.86
N ASN A 160 -16.76 5.40 -2.47
CA ASN A 160 -17.46 6.66 -2.69
C ASN A 160 -17.84 7.38 -1.38
N PHE A 161 -18.19 6.65 -0.31
CA PHE A 161 -18.43 7.26 1.00
C PHE A 161 -17.15 7.83 1.61
N VAL A 162 -16.03 7.10 1.51
CA VAL A 162 -14.73 7.61 1.99
C VAL A 162 -14.29 8.82 1.18
N LEU A 163 -14.41 8.77 -0.16
CA LEU A 163 -14.12 9.89 -1.05
C LEU A 163 -14.95 11.13 -0.67
N PHE A 164 -16.24 10.96 -0.41
CA PHE A 164 -17.11 12.05 0.02
C PHE A 164 -16.62 12.65 1.35
N GLY A 165 -16.25 11.82 2.33
CA GLY A 165 -15.67 12.26 3.60
C GLY A 165 -14.35 13.04 3.41
N VAL A 166 -13.49 12.56 2.53
CA VAL A 166 -12.23 13.25 2.18
C VAL A 166 -12.50 14.59 1.51
N LEU A 167 -13.44 14.67 0.57
CA LEU A 167 -13.81 15.94 -0.09
C LEU A 167 -14.34 16.97 0.91
N LEU A 168 -15.12 16.54 1.91
CA LEU A 168 -15.56 17.43 3.00
C LEU A 168 -14.38 17.94 3.83
N LYS A 169 -13.37 17.10 4.11
CA LYS A 169 -12.17 17.54 4.82
C LYS A 169 -11.34 18.52 4.00
N LEU A 170 -11.14 18.24 2.72
CA LEU A 170 -10.44 19.14 1.80
C LEU A 170 -11.14 20.48 1.65
N SER A 171 -12.48 20.50 1.60
CA SER A 171 -13.26 21.76 1.53
C SER A 171 -13.12 22.62 2.80
N GLN A 172 -12.77 22.01 3.94
CA GLN A 172 -12.45 22.68 5.19
C GLN A 172 -10.97 23.12 5.30
N GLY A 173 -10.16 22.91 4.25
CA GLY A 173 -8.73 23.20 4.25
C GLY A 173 -7.89 22.20 5.03
N GLN A 174 -8.44 21.03 5.36
CA GLN A 174 -7.75 19.97 6.10
C GLN A 174 -7.15 18.95 5.13
N TYR A 175 -5.92 19.19 4.69
CA TYR A 175 -5.25 18.36 3.70
C TYR A 175 -4.51 17.14 4.30
N LEU A 176 -4.09 17.24 5.57
CA LEU A 176 -3.31 16.21 6.26
C LEU A 176 -4.20 15.28 7.09
N VAL A 177 -3.88 14.00 7.07
CA VAL A 177 -4.58 12.95 7.86
C VAL A 177 -4.46 13.22 9.37
N GLN A 178 -3.32 13.77 9.83
CA GLN A 178 -3.10 14.13 11.23
C GLN A 178 -4.09 15.14 11.81
N ASN A 179 -4.72 15.96 10.97
CA ASN A 179 -5.70 16.93 11.44
C ASN A 179 -6.96 16.28 12.03
N LEU A 180 -7.15 14.96 11.84
CA LEU A 180 -8.20 14.20 12.56
C LEU A 180 -7.91 14.06 14.06
N VAL A 181 -6.63 13.95 14.44
CA VAL A 181 -6.23 13.71 15.83
C VAL A 181 -6.04 15.02 16.60
N ASN A 182 -5.55 16.07 15.92
CA ASN A 182 -5.18 17.36 16.50
C ASN A 182 -6.20 18.47 16.23
N GLY A 183 -7.27 18.19 15.50
CA GLY A 183 -8.36 19.14 15.27
C GLY A 183 -9.08 19.50 16.58
N PRO A 184 -9.78 20.64 16.65
CA PRO A 184 -10.65 20.93 17.78
C PRO A 184 -11.58 19.71 17.95
N HIS A 185 -11.67 19.22 19.18
CA HIS A 185 -12.55 18.11 19.54
C HIS A 185 -14.02 18.54 19.37
N ASP A 186 -14.43 18.77 18.14
CA ASP A 186 -15.79 19.04 17.81
C ASP A 186 -16.54 17.71 17.86
N VAL A 187 -17.51 17.64 18.78
CA VAL A 187 -18.28 16.44 19.16
C VAL A 187 -19.10 15.85 18.01
N SER A 188 -19.01 16.46 16.81
CA SER A 188 -19.68 16.04 15.57
C SER A 188 -19.05 14.82 14.88
N PHE A 189 -18.03 14.20 15.48
CA PHE A 189 -17.30 13.07 14.90
C PHE A 189 -17.58 11.69 15.52
N TRP A 190 -18.53 11.59 16.44
CA TRP A 190 -18.96 10.30 17.02
C TRP A 190 -20.34 9.91 16.57
#